data_ec7749723027c0e014d095ae7f0e94cb
#
_entry.id   ec7749723027c0e014d095ae7f0e94cb
#
_cell.length_a   1.000
_cell.length_b   1.000
_cell.length_c   1.000
_cell.angle_alpha   90.00
_cell.angle_beta   90.00
_cell.angle_gamma   90.00
#
_symmetry.space_group_name_H-M   'P 1'
#
loop_
_entity.id
_entity.type
_entity.pdbx_description
1 polymer ?
#
loop_
_entity_poly.entity_id
_entity_poly.type
_entity_poly.pdbx_seq_one_letter_code
_entity_poly.pdbx_strand_id
1 'polypeptide(L)'
;GRTLWVAIADVAHYVAKDSSLDMSAQARATSVYLPHAVLPMLPFRLADDLCSLRADVPRLAMVIEMRLDDDNNVVSSKAHEAVILVKENLAYEETLEDKRWDGMFELADSWQEDELRLNIQNGEQRPRIHGENALSIEVKWPNRATKMIETFMVKTNNIVGDMLGKSGAVLPWRCHPMPDSTDVQNLNKQLEALEISIQLPEPRLKSKGQDDTDELAGLLGAWAGQDIDLSGLSSNENKTEIDGYLANVSAQDARDEMLDGLRQAQEQASALRSSLRRVVDQGLFQLMNRARYDAVNIGHFGLN
;
A
#
# COMPACT_ATOMS: atom_id res chain seq x y z
N GLY A 1 8.57 14.87 -21.38
CA GLY A 1 8.08 13.86 -20.42
C GLY A 1 9.25 13.15 -19.77
N ARG A 2 9.08 12.72 -18.54
CA ARG A 2 10.05 11.99 -17.73
C ARG A 2 9.69 10.52 -17.72
N THR A 3 10.66 9.65 -17.43
CA THR A 3 10.41 8.21 -17.25
C THR A 3 11.07 7.76 -15.96
N LEU A 4 10.29 7.09 -15.11
CA LEU A 4 10.76 6.40 -13.91
C LEU A 4 10.85 4.91 -14.19
N TRP A 5 11.98 4.30 -13.86
CA TRP A 5 12.13 2.85 -13.86
C TRP A 5 12.30 2.35 -12.44
N VAL A 6 11.46 1.37 -12.08
CA VAL A 6 11.60 0.64 -10.83
C VAL A 6 12.01 -0.78 -11.15
N ALA A 7 13.17 -1.19 -10.68
CA ALA A 7 13.72 -2.52 -10.90
C ALA A 7 13.66 -3.34 -9.61
N ILE A 8 13.08 -4.53 -9.71
CA ILE A 8 12.94 -5.49 -8.60
C ILE A 8 13.68 -6.76 -8.99
N ALA A 9 14.45 -7.35 -8.07
CA ALA A 9 15.15 -8.59 -8.34
C ALA A 9 14.21 -9.69 -8.86
N ASP A 10 14.57 -10.34 -9.96
CA ASP A 10 13.80 -11.44 -10.52
C ASP A 10 14.11 -12.75 -9.77
N VAL A 11 13.45 -12.92 -8.63
CA VAL A 11 13.59 -14.12 -7.80
C VAL A 11 12.99 -15.34 -8.47
N ALA A 12 11.90 -15.16 -9.24
CA ALA A 12 11.19 -16.25 -9.91
C ALA A 12 12.06 -16.95 -10.95
N HIS A 13 13.02 -16.26 -11.54
CA HIS A 13 14.00 -16.85 -12.45
C HIS A 13 14.83 -17.95 -11.78
N TYR A 14 15.19 -17.75 -10.51
CA TYR A 14 16.05 -18.69 -9.75
C TYR A 14 15.26 -19.74 -8.98
N VAL A 15 14.03 -19.42 -8.59
CA VAL A 15 13.17 -20.25 -7.75
C VAL A 15 11.99 -20.75 -8.59
N ALA A 16 12.21 -21.89 -9.28
CA ALA A 16 11.15 -22.48 -10.07
C ALA A 16 10.03 -23.03 -9.14
N LYS A 17 8.79 -22.85 -9.58
CA LYS A 17 7.61 -23.36 -8.87
C LYS A 17 7.75 -24.87 -8.60
N ASP A 18 7.34 -25.31 -7.41
CA ASP A 18 7.37 -26.70 -6.94
C ASP A 18 8.78 -27.32 -6.86
N SER A 19 9.84 -26.53 -7.01
CA SER A 19 11.20 -26.98 -6.76
C SER A 19 11.44 -27.20 -5.26
N SER A 20 12.49 -27.97 -4.92
CA SER A 20 12.88 -28.16 -3.50
C SER A 20 13.18 -26.84 -2.80
N LEU A 21 13.68 -25.85 -3.54
CA LEU A 21 13.96 -24.51 -3.04
C LEU A 21 12.67 -23.74 -2.76
N ASP A 22 11.68 -23.80 -3.67
CA ASP A 22 10.36 -23.22 -3.48
C ASP A 22 9.63 -23.87 -2.29
N MET A 23 9.61 -25.19 -2.21
CA MET A 23 9.02 -25.92 -1.07
C MET A 23 9.67 -25.55 0.27
N SER A 24 11.01 -25.39 0.29
CA SER A 24 11.72 -24.93 1.49
C SER A 24 11.36 -23.49 1.87
N ALA A 25 11.23 -22.60 0.89
CA ALA A 25 10.82 -21.22 1.10
C ALA A 25 9.38 -21.13 1.61
N GLN A 26 8.47 -21.93 1.06
CA GLN A 26 7.06 -22.01 1.53
C GLN A 26 6.99 -22.51 2.99
N ALA A 27 7.78 -23.52 3.36
CA ALA A 27 7.82 -24.03 4.73
C ALA A 27 8.35 -22.99 5.73
N ARG A 28 9.26 -22.11 5.33
CA ARG A 28 9.78 -20.99 6.15
C ARG A 28 8.83 -19.81 6.19
N ALA A 29 8.09 -19.56 5.13
CA ALA A 29 7.12 -18.49 4.92
C ALA A 29 7.68 -17.05 5.01
N THR A 30 8.75 -16.79 5.78
CA THR A 30 9.35 -15.47 5.97
C THR A 30 10.82 -15.57 6.35
N SER A 31 11.56 -14.47 6.17
CA SER A 31 12.87 -14.29 6.80
C SER A 31 12.70 -13.76 8.22
N VAL A 32 13.50 -14.27 9.15
CA VAL A 32 13.49 -13.85 10.56
C VAL A 32 14.75 -13.06 10.87
N TYR A 33 14.58 -11.84 11.34
CA TYR A 33 15.67 -10.92 11.71
C TYR A 33 15.80 -10.89 13.23
N LEU A 34 16.85 -11.57 13.72
CA LEU A 34 17.21 -11.56 15.14
C LEU A 34 18.27 -10.47 15.40
N PRO A 35 18.45 -10.01 16.64
CA PRO A 35 19.46 -8.99 16.94
C PRO A 35 20.90 -9.37 16.55
N HIS A 36 21.20 -10.66 16.48
CA HIS A 36 22.55 -11.20 16.22
C HIS A 36 22.65 -12.07 14.96
N ALA A 37 21.52 -12.39 14.31
CA ALA A 37 21.50 -13.28 13.15
C ALA A 37 20.29 -13.02 12.25
N VAL A 38 20.42 -13.39 10.99
CA VAL A 38 19.30 -13.45 10.04
C VAL A 38 19.09 -14.90 9.64
N LEU A 39 17.83 -15.36 9.74
CA LEU A 39 17.38 -16.65 9.22
C LEU A 39 16.59 -16.38 7.93
N PRO A 40 17.25 -16.42 6.76
CA PRO A 40 16.60 -16.02 5.52
C PRO A 40 15.63 -17.09 5.02
N MET A 41 14.54 -16.65 4.37
CA MET A 41 13.59 -17.54 3.70
C MET A 41 14.24 -18.27 2.53
N LEU A 42 15.09 -17.59 1.78
CA LEU A 42 15.90 -18.14 0.69
C LEU A 42 17.36 -18.27 1.13
N PRO A 43 18.15 -19.20 0.56
CA PRO A 43 19.58 -19.31 0.86
C PRO A 43 20.32 -17.98 0.67
N PHE A 44 21.33 -17.70 1.50
CA PHE A 44 22.14 -16.48 1.43
C PHE A 44 22.72 -16.22 0.04
N ARG A 45 23.13 -17.26 -0.68
CA ARG A 45 23.63 -17.12 -2.05
C ARG A 45 22.59 -16.51 -3.01
N LEU A 46 21.30 -16.73 -2.79
CA LEU A 46 20.24 -16.05 -3.54
C LEU A 46 19.96 -14.67 -2.96
N ALA A 47 19.66 -14.60 -1.67
CA ALA A 47 19.19 -13.37 -1.04
C ALA A 47 20.26 -12.25 -1.08
N ASP A 48 21.51 -12.58 -0.76
CA ASP A 48 22.58 -11.59 -0.58
C ASP A 48 23.50 -11.44 -1.80
N ASP A 49 23.44 -12.37 -2.76
CA ASP A 49 24.28 -12.33 -3.96
C ASP A 49 23.45 -12.28 -5.24
N LEU A 50 22.90 -13.41 -5.71
CA LEU A 50 22.31 -13.51 -7.06
C LEU A 50 21.10 -12.60 -7.28
N CYS A 51 20.25 -12.45 -6.27
CA CYS A 51 19.08 -11.55 -6.30
C CYS A 51 19.40 -10.14 -5.77
N SER A 52 20.60 -9.92 -5.22
CA SER A 52 20.98 -8.59 -4.73
C SER A 52 21.37 -7.68 -5.90
N LEU A 53 20.69 -6.53 -6.04
CA LEU A 53 20.96 -5.54 -7.10
C LEU A 53 22.19 -4.71 -6.73
N ARG A 54 23.37 -5.33 -6.84
CA ARG A 54 24.66 -4.75 -6.46
C ARG A 54 25.22 -3.88 -7.57
N ALA A 55 25.89 -2.80 -7.18
CA ALA A 55 26.59 -1.92 -8.14
C ALA A 55 27.64 -2.68 -8.97
N ASP A 56 27.77 -2.30 -10.22
CA ASP A 56 28.73 -2.81 -11.21
C ASP A 56 28.63 -4.31 -11.53
N VAL A 57 27.52 -4.97 -11.13
CA VAL A 57 27.30 -6.37 -11.43
C VAL A 57 25.98 -6.52 -12.20
N PRO A 58 25.96 -7.14 -13.40
CA PRO A 58 24.74 -7.43 -14.11
C PRO A 58 23.79 -8.33 -13.27
N ARG A 59 22.53 -7.93 -13.15
CA ARG A 59 21.50 -8.67 -12.40
C ARG A 59 20.21 -8.76 -13.18
N LEU A 60 19.53 -9.91 -13.01
CA LEU A 60 18.19 -10.12 -13.55
C LEU A 60 17.18 -9.34 -12.70
N ALA A 61 16.32 -8.61 -13.36
CA ALA A 61 15.30 -7.81 -12.70
C ALA A 61 13.99 -7.79 -13.50
N MET A 62 12.89 -7.71 -12.79
CA MET A 62 11.62 -7.26 -13.33
C MET A 62 11.62 -5.75 -13.28
N VAL A 63 11.47 -5.09 -14.41
CA VAL A 63 11.51 -3.64 -14.54
C VAL A 63 10.12 -3.12 -14.88
N ILE A 64 9.67 -2.16 -14.09
CA ILE A 64 8.44 -1.40 -14.34
C ILE A 64 8.85 -0.02 -14.83
N GLU A 65 8.54 0.27 -16.10
CA GLU A 65 8.73 1.56 -16.74
C GLU A 65 7.44 2.37 -16.61
N MET A 66 7.53 3.59 -16.09
CA MET A 66 6.43 4.53 -15.92
C MET A 66 6.76 5.82 -16.66
N ARG A 67 5.96 6.18 -17.67
CA ARG A 67 6.07 7.47 -18.36
C ARG A 67 5.20 8.49 -17.65
N LEU A 68 5.79 9.64 -17.38
CA LEU A 68 5.16 10.73 -16.63
C LEU A 68 4.89 11.91 -17.56
N ASP A 69 3.75 12.57 -17.36
CA ASP A 69 3.48 13.89 -17.91
C ASP A 69 4.17 14.99 -17.10
N ASP A 70 3.90 16.26 -17.45
CA ASP A 70 4.51 17.41 -16.79
C ASP A 70 3.91 17.65 -15.39
N ASP A 71 2.71 17.10 -15.10
CA ASP A 71 2.02 17.16 -13.82
C ASP A 71 2.32 15.94 -12.92
N ASN A 72 3.32 15.12 -13.27
CA ASN A 72 3.73 13.90 -12.57
C ASN A 72 2.75 12.72 -12.64
N ASN A 73 1.70 12.77 -13.46
CA ASN A 73 0.80 11.63 -13.62
C ASN A 73 1.44 10.55 -14.48
N VAL A 74 1.16 9.29 -14.15
CA VAL A 74 1.60 8.15 -14.97
C VAL A 74 0.66 8.01 -16.16
N VAL A 75 1.15 8.38 -17.35
CA VAL A 75 0.38 8.31 -18.61
C VAL A 75 0.47 6.94 -19.28
N SER A 76 1.52 6.19 -19.03
CA SER A 76 1.64 4.81 -19.49
C SER A 76 2.64 4.03 -18.64
N SER A 77 2.42 2.73 -18.55
CA SER A 77 3.31 1.82 -17.81
C SER A 77 3.54 0.52 -18.57
N LYS A 78 4.70 -0.09 -18.35
CA LYS A 78 5.09 -1.37 -18.94
C LYS A 78 5.94 -2.16 -17.96
N ALA A 79 5.68 -3.46 -17.84
CA ALA A 79 6.50 -4.39 -17.08
C ALA A 79 7.23 -5.35 -18.04
N HIS A 80 8.51 -5.62 -17.78
CA HIS A 80 9.31 -6.54 -18.57
C HIS A 80 10.51 -7.07 -17.77
N GLU A 81 10.97 -8.26 -18.13
CA GLU A 81 12.23 -8.82 -17.64
C GLU A 81 13.42 -8.09 -18.30
N ALA A 82 14.46 -7.83 -17.51
CA ALA A 82 15.68 -7.18 -17.99
C ALA A 82 16.92 -7.65 -17.25
N VAL A 83 18.07 -7.45 -17.90
CA VAL A 83 19.37 -7.45 -17.23
C VAL A 83 19.73 -6.01 -16.94
N ILE A 84 19.89 -5.66 -15.67
CA ILE A 84 20.25 -4.31 -15.25
C ILE A 84 21.69 -4.25 -14.70
N LEU A 85 22.29 -3.08 -14.80
CA LEU A 85 23.56 -2.73 -14.19
C LEU A 85 23.37 -1.52 -13.28
N VAL A 86 23.31 -1.76 -11.98
CA VAL A 86 23.21 -0.70 -10.99
C VAL A 86 24.53 0.10 -10.97
N LYS A 87 24.46 1.40 -10.96
CA LYS A 87 25.64 2.27 -10.94
C LYS A 87 26.17 2.52 -9.53
N GLU A 88 25.25 2.76 -8.60
CA GLU A 88 25.59 3.09 -7.22
C GLU A 88 24.61 2.41 -6.26
N ASN A 89 25.11 1.86 -5.15
CA ASN A 89 24.29 1.48 -4.00
C ASN A 89 24.43 2.59 -2.95
N LEU A 90 23.34 3.23 -2.61
CA LEU A 90 23.32 4.41 -1.75
C LEU A 90 22.65 4.10 -0.41
N ALA A 91 23.16 4.68 0.67
CA ALA A 91 22.45 4.73 1.93
C ALA A 91 21.42 5.88 1.93
N TYR A 92 20.32 5.70 2.66
CA TYR A 92 19.27 6.72 2.74
C TYR A 92 19.78 8.08 3.23
N GLU A 93 20.70 8.06 4.17
CA GLU A 93 21.29 9.25 4.77
C GLU A 93 22.13 10.03 3.74
N GLU A 94 22.87 9.33 2.88
CA GLU A 94 23.71 9.92 1.84
C GLU A 94 22.87 10.64 0.77
N THR A 95 21.69 10.09 0.44
CA THR A 95 20.82 10.68 -0.58
C THR A 95 20.18 11.99 -0.14
N LEU A 96 20.00 12.22 1.17
CA LEU A 96 19.37 13.44 1.70
C LEU A 96 20.17 14.71 1.44
N GLU A 97 21.49 14.60 1.32
CA GLU A 97 22.41 15.73 1.10
C GLU A 97 22.79 15.90 -0.37
N ASP A 98 22.42 14.95 -1.22
CA ASP A 98 22.83 14.91 -2.62
C ASP A 98 21.72 15.45 -3.56
N LYS A 99 21.93 16.65 -4.07
CA LYS A 99 20.99 17.35 -4.97
C LYS A 99 20.68 16.61 -6.28
N ARG A 100 21.44 15.58 -6.65
CA ARG A 100 21.12 14.74 -7.82
C ARG A 100 19.74 14.09 -7.70
N TRP A 101 19.27 13.92 -6.47
CA TRP A 101 18.02 13.24 -6.15
C TRP A 101 16.82 14.16 -5.89
N ASP A 102 17.02 15.49 -5.93
CA ASP A 102 15.95 16.47 -5.65
C ASP A 102 14.72 16.23 -6.52
N GLY A 103 14.87 15.97 -7.81
CA GLY A 103 13.74 15.69 -8.71
C GLY A 103 13.00 14.38 -8.40
N MET A 104 13.66 13.38 -7.78
CA MET A 104 13.00 12.17 -7.33
C MET A 104 12.25 12.43 -6.01
N PHE A 105 12.80 13.25 -5.13
CA PHE A 105 12.10 13.69 -3.91
C PHE A 105 10.85 14.50 -4.26
N GLU A 106 10.94 15.47 -5.18
CA GLU A 106 9.80 16.26 -5.63
C GLU A 106 8.69 15.38 -6.24
N LEU A 107 9.08 14.39 -7.05
CA LEU A 107 8.12 13.45 -7.62
C LEU A 107 7.42 12.62 -6.53
N ALA A 108 8.18 12.11 -5.55
CA ALA A 108 7.59 11.32 -4.47
C ALA A 108 6.69 12.17 -3.57
N ASP A 109 7.09 13.41 -3.27
CA ASP A 109 6.30 14.34 -2.48
C ASP A 109 4.97 14.68 -3.19
N SER A 110 4.98 14.92 -4.51
CA SER A 110 3.75 15.17 -5.29
C SER A 110 2.78 13.98 -5.25
N TRP A 111 3.30 12.76 -5.35
CA TRP A 111 2.45 11.56 -5.25
C TRP A 111 1.90 11.30 -3.83
N GLN A 112 2.61 11.75 -2.78
CA GLN A 112 2.12 11.64 -1.41
C GLN A 112 1.00 12.65 -1.11
N GLU A 113 1.05 13.84 -1.71
CA GLU A 113 0.00 14.86 -1.56
C GLU A 113 -1.30 14.45 -2.24
N ASP A 114 -1.23 13.77 -3.38
CA ASP A 114 -2.39 13.31 -4.15
C ASP A 114 -3.08 12.07 -3.56
N GLU A 115 -2.38 11.32 -2.70
CA GLU A 115 -2.91 10.08 -2.15
C GLU A 115 -3.47 10.30 -0.73
N LEU A 116 -4.71 9.88 -0.51
CA LEU A 116 -5.36 9.82 0.81
C LEU A 116 -4.67 8.78 1.69
N ARG A 117 -3.52 9.13 2.29
CA ARG A 117 -2.77 8.25 3.18
C ARG A 117 -2.69 8.79 4.59
N LEU A 118 -2.81 7.87 5.55
CA LEU A 118 -2.52 8.19 6.94
C LEU A 118 -1.00 8.25 7.15
N ASN A 119 -0.51 9.41 7.58
CA ASN A 119 0.91 9.61 7.88
C ASN A 119 1.20 9.19 9.33
N ILE A 120 1.14 7.89 9.61
CA ILE A 120 1.44 7.36 10.95
C ILE A 120 2.95 7.21 11.06
N GLN A 121 3.58 8.11 11.81
CA GLN A 121 5.01 8.05 12.08
C GLN A 121 5.28 7.09 13.24
N ASN A 122 5.61 5.85 12.90
CA ASN A 122 6.12 4.88 13.88
C ASN A 122 7.63 4.73 13.73
N GLY A 123 8.37 5.02 14.80
CA GLY A 123 9.80 4.70 14.87
C GLY A 123 9.99 3.19 14.97
N GLU A 124 10.80 2.62 14.06
CA GLU A 124 11.19 1.22 14.12
C GLU A 124 12.14 0.99 15.28
N GLN A 125 11.73 0.15 16.23
CA GLN A 125 12.56 -0.22 17.36
C GLN A 125 13.48 -1.37 16.96
N ARG A 126 14.80 -1.12 16.99
CA ARG A 126 15.83 -2.11 16.66
C ARG A 126 16.64 -2.44 17.89
N PRO A 127 16.56 -3.67 18.43
CA PRO A 127 17.44 -4.10 19.48
C PRO A 127 18.89 -4.20 18.97
N ARG A 128 19.83 -3.62 19.71
CA ARG A 128 21.28 -3.70 19.44
C ARG A 128 21.97 -4.42 20.56
N ILE A 129 22.80 -5.40 20.26
CA ILE A 129 23.60 -6.12 21.22
C ILE A 129 25.00 -5.48 21.25
N HIS A 130 25.43 -5.08 22.43
CA HIS A 130 26.75 -4.52 22.72
C HIS A 130 27.52 -5.47 23.65
N GLY A 131 28.47 -6.25 23.11
CA GLY A 131 29.17 -7.27 23.88
C GLY A 131 28.24 -8.43 24.30
N GLU A 132 28.61 -9.13 25.39
CA GLU A 132 27.90 -10.36 25.77
C GLU A 132 26.57 -10.12 26.50
N ASN A 133 26.38 -8.98 27.16
CA ASN A 133 25.23 -8.76 28.06
C ASN A 133 24.55 -7.39 27.96
N ALA A 134 24.95 -6.53 27.04
CA ALA A 134 24.35 -5.20 26.90
C ALA A 134 23.36 -5.15 25.75
N LEU A 135 22.11 -4.81 26.03
CA LEU A 135 21.06 -4.60 25.04
C LEU A 135 20.65 -3.12 25.07
N SER A 136 20.65 -2.45 23.92
CA SER A 136 20.03 -1.16 23.74
C SER A 136 18.92 -1.24 22.67
N ILE A 137 17.97 -0.33 22.75
CA ILE A 137 16.93 -0.16 21.72
C ILE A 137 17.23 1.11 20.96
N GLU A 138 17.58 0.96 19.69
CA GLU A 138 17.69 2.07 18.76
C GLU A 138 16.30 2.32 18.13
N VAL A 139 15.85 3.57 18.10
CA VAL A 139 14.62 3.92 17.39
C VAL A 139 15.00 4.61 16.08
N LYS A 140 14.75 3.95 14.96
CA LYS A 140 14.97 4.52 13.63
C LYS A 140 13.68 5.14 13.12
N TRP A 141 13.71 6.46 12.91
CA TRP A 141 12.58 7.22 12.37
C TRP A 141 12.63 7.24 10.84
N PRO A 142 11.47 7.20 10.17
CA PRO A 142 11.39 7.44 8.73
C PRO A 142 11.96 8.82 8.40
N ASN A 143 12.71 8.91 7.30
CA ASN A 143 13.19 10.17 6.74
C ASN A 143 12.64 10.36 5.32
N ARG A 144 12.92 11.51 4.69
CA ARG A 144 12.43 11.83 3.33
C ARG A 144 12.86 10.77 2.30
N ALA A 145 14.08 10.22 2.42
CA ALA A 145 14.58 9.20 1.49
C ALA A 145 13.85 7.85 1.66
N THR A 146 13.59 7.41 2.90
CA THR A 146 12.80 6.19 3.14
C THR A 146 11.37 6.34 2.66
N LYS A 147 10.76 7.53 2.85
CA LYS A 147 9.40 7.83 2.36
C LYS A 147 9.34 7.86 0.83
N MET A 148 10.36 8.40 0.15
CA MET A 148 10.46 8.40 -1.31
C MET A 148 10.43 6.97 -1.85
N ILE A 149 11.25 6.08 -1.29
CA ILE A 149 11.28 4.67 -1.72
C ILE A 149 9.94 3.98 -1.43
N GLU A 150 9.36 4.20 -0.26
CA GLU A 150 8.02 3.69 0.08
C GLU A 150 6.97 4.13 -0.95
N THR A 151 6.93 5.41 -1.31
CA THR A 151 6.01 5.95 -2.30
C THR A 151 6.19 5.30 -3.67
N PHE A 152 7.43 5.15 -4.14
CA PHE A 152 7.69 4.47 -5.41
C PHE A 152 7.30 3.00 -5.39
N MET A 153 7.54 2.30 -4.27
CA MET A 153 7.13 0.91 -4.10
C MET A 153 5.60 0.75 -4.13
N VAL A 154 4.86 1.59 -3.41
CA VAL A 154 3.40 1.54 -3.41
C VAL A 154 2.84 1.89 -4.79
N LYS A 155 3.33 2.95 -5.44
CA LYS A 155 2.90 3.31 -6.79
C LYS A 155 3.15 2.18 -7.79
N THR A 156 4.30 1.52 -7.70
CA THR A 156 4.64 0.35 -8.53
C THR A 156 3.68 -0.80 -8.28
N ASN A 157 3.40 -1.11 -7.02
CA ASN A 157 2.48 -2.19 -6.65
C ASN A 157 1.06 -1.93 -7.15
N ASN A 158 0.56 -0.70 -7.05
CA ASN A 158 -0.74 -0.31 -7.58
C ASN A 158 -0.81 -0.50 -9.10
N ILE A 159 0.20 -0.03 -9.83
CA ILE A 159 0.26 -0.16 -11.29
C ILE A 159 0.30 -1.63 -11.72
N VAL A 160 1.15 -2.44 -11.08
CA VAL A 160 1.25 -3.87 -11.39
C VAL A 160 -0.03 -4.60 -11.01
N GLY A 161 -0.63 -4.27 -9.87
CA GLY A 161 -1.92 -4.79 -9.44
C GLY A 161 -3.01 -4.51 -10.48
N ASP A 162 -3.11 -3.29 -10.96
CA ASP A 162 -4.06 -2.89 -12.00
C ASP A 162 -3.82 -3.63 -13.33
N MET A 163 -2.57 -3.72 -13.76
CA MET A 163 -2.20 -4.43 -15.01
C MET A 163 -2.61 -5.89 -14.95
N LEU A 164 -2.28 -6.57 -13.86
CA LEU A 164 -2.56 -7.99 -13.68
C LEU A 164 -4.04 -8.24 -13.39
N GLY A 165 -4.70 -7.37 -12.61
CA GLY A 165 -6.14 -7.44 -12.36
C GLY A 165 -6.95 -7.33 -13.65
N LYS A 166 -6.61 -6.38 -14.54
CA LYS A 166 -7.24 -6.23 -15.87
C LYS A 166 -7.00 -7.43 -16.79
N SER A 167 -5.91 -8.17 -16.59
CA SER A 167 -5.63 -9.39 -17.36
C SER A 167 -6.38 -10.63 -16.88
N GLY A 168 -7.12 -10.54 -15.76
CA GLY A 168 -7.80 -11.66 -15.12
C GLY A 168 -6.85 -12.63 -14.41
N ALA A 169 -5.62 -12.22 -14.12
CA ALA A 169 -4.65 -13.03 -13.39
C ALA A 169 -5.08 -13.23 -11.94
N VAL A 170 -4.91 -14.45 -11.42
CA VAL A 170 -5.11 -14.73 -10.01
C VAL A 170 -3.90 -14.23 -9.23
N LEU A 171 -4.12 -13.29 -8.31
CA LEU A 171 -3.09 -12.65 -7.51
C LEU A 171 -3.35 -12.84 -6.02
N PRO A 172 -2.30 -12.92 -5.19
CA PRO A 172 -2.43 -12.77 -3.74
C PRO A 172 -2.57 -11.28 -3.40
N TRP A 173 -3.81 -10.78 -3.37
CA TRP A 173 -4.09 -9.40 -2.98
C TRP A 173 -3.82 -9.20 -1.51
N ARG A 174 -3.01 -8.20 -1.17
CA ARG A 174 -2.86 -7.80 0.23
C ARG A 174 -3.98 -6.85 0.60
N CYS A 175 -4.98 -7.39 1.25
CA CYS A 175 -6.18 -6.68 1.60
C CYS A 175 -6.14 -6.17 3.04
N HIS A 176 -6.71 -5.00 3.25
CA HIS A 176 -6.85 -4.39 4.56
C HIS A 176 -8.32 -4.01 4.77
N PRO A 177 -9.06 -4.76 5.60
CA PRO A 177 -10.48 -4.51 5.78
C PRO A 177 -10.74 -3.17 6.49
N MET A 178 -11.94 -2.66 6.31
CA MET A 178 -12.42 -1.50 7.06
C MET A 178 -12.39 -1.76 8.56
N PRO A 179 -12.22 -0.71 9.40
CA PRO A 179 -12.33 -0.84 10.85
C PRO A 179 -13.68 -1.33 11.30
N ASP A 180 -13.73 -1.95 12.48
CA ASP A 180 -14.99 -2.34 13.11
C ASP A 180 -15.71 -1.13 13.71
N SER A 181 -17.06 -1.14 13.68
CA SER A 181 -17.88 -0.03 14.21
C SER A 181 -17.54 0.30 15.67
N THR A 182 -17.25 -0.72 16.49
CA THR A 182 -16.90 -0.53 17.90
C THR A 182 -15.61 0.26 18.05
N ASP A 183 -14.60 -0.02 17.22
CA ASP A 183 -13.31 0.66 17.27
C ASP A 183 -13.43 2.10 16.80
N VAL A 184 -14.25 2.35 15.76
CA VAL A 184 -14.57 3.71 15.30
C VAL A 184 -15.27 4.52 16.39
N GLN A 185 -16.28 3.94 17.06
CA GLN A 185 -16.97 4.62 18.15
C GLN A 185 -16.04 4.92 19.32
N ASN A 186 -15.11 4.01 19.67
CA ASN A 186 -14.13 4.22 20.72
C ASN A 186 -13.17 5.37 20.35
N LEU A 187 -12.71 5.41 19.10
CA LEU A 187 -11.86 6.53 18.65
C LEU A 187 -12.63 7.85 18.63
N ASN A 188 -13.87 7.89 18.16
CA ASN A 188 -14.71 9.09 18.19
C ASN A 188 -14.83 9.66 19.63
N LYS A 189 -15.05 8.80 20.63
CA LYS A 189 -15.06 9.22 22.05
C LYS A 189 -13.70 9.79 22.51
N GLN A 190 -12.59 9.22 22.05
CA GLN A 190 -11.25 9.73 22.35
C GLN A 190 -11.01 11.08 21.69
N LEU A 191 -11.42 11.27 20.44
CA LEU A 191 -11.31 12.55 19.73
C LEU A 191 -12.14 13.63 20.41
N GLU A 192 -13.37 13.32 20.80
CA GLU A 192 -14.23 14.23 21.54
C GLU A 192 -13.59 14.64 22.90
N ALA A 193 -13.02 13.69 23.65
CA ALA A 193 -12.34 13.97 24.91
C ALA A 193 -11.08 14.83 24.73
N LEU A 194 -10.50 14.88 23.54
CA LEU A 194 -9.36 15.74 23.18
C LEU A 194 -9.78 17.05 22.51
N GLU A 195 -11.08 17.35 22.51
CA GLU A 195 -11.68 18.55 21.87
C GLU A 195 -11.40 18.62 20.34
N ILE A 196 -11.19 17.47 19.71
CA ILE A 196 -11.08 17.35 18.26
C ILE A 196 -12.50 17.25 17.68
N SER A 197 -12.88 18.21 16.83
CA SER A 197 -14.25 18.34 16.34
C SER A 197 -14.61 17.42 15.16
N ILE A 198 -13.77 16.43 14.88
CA ILE A 198 -13.99 15.45 13.83
C ILE A 198 -14.73 14.24 14.40
N GLN A 199 -15.75 13.79 13.67
CA GLN A 199 -16.46 12.55 13.95
C GLN A 199 -16.31 11.63 12.74
N LEU A 200 -15.66 10.49 12.95
CA LEU A 200 -15.47 9.50 11.91
C LEU A 200 -16.80 8.82 11.57
N PRO A 201 -17.08 8.57 10.28
CA PRO A 201 -18.30 7.90 9.87
C PRO A 201 -18.34 6.46 10.38
N GLU A 202 -19.52 5.97 10.73
CA GLU A 202 -19.65 4.55 11.06
C GLU A 202 -19.47 3.71 9.79
N PRO A 203 -18.70 2.61 9.86
CA PRO A 203 -18.57 1.69 8.75
C PRO A 203 -19.96 1.14 8.38
N ARG A 204 -20.49 1.54 7.25
CA ARG A 204 -21.77 1.03 6.76
C ARG A 204 -21.55 -0.38 6.22
N LEU A 205 -21.86 -1.40 7.00
CA LEU A 205 -22.17 -2.71 6.47
C LEU A 205 -23.52 -2.60 5.76
N LYS A 206 -23.54 -2.38 4.45
CA LYS A 206 -24.78 -2.48 3.69
C LYS A 206 -25.31 -3.92 3.86
N SER A 207 -26.41 -4.06 4.62
CA SER A 207 -27.23 -5.27 4.58
C SER A 207 -27.76 -5.40 3.15
N LYS A 208 -27.60 -6.58 2.54
CA LYS A 208 -28.23 -6.93 1.25
C LYS A 208 -29.73 -6.64 1.33
N GLY A 209 -30.16 -5.50 0.79
CA GLY A 209 -31.53 -5.04 0.75
C GLY A 209 -31.88 -4.46 -0.61
N GLN A 210 -33.07 -4.66 -1.00
CA GLN A 210 -33.75 -4.54 -2.28
C GLN A 210 -33.75 -3.12 -2.93
N ASP A 211 -33.15 -2.10 -2.29
CA ASP A 211 -33.20 -0.70 -2.75
C ASP A 211 -32.10 -0.32 -3.77
N ASP A 212 -31.09 -1.19 -3.99
CA ASP A 212 -29.90 -0.83 -4.77
C ASP A 212 -30.15 -0.80 -6.29
N THR A 213 -31.23 -1.42 -6.78
CA THR A 213 -31.55 -1.45 -8.22
C THR A 213 -32.14 -0.13 -8.74
N ASP A 214 -32.86 0.60 -7.91
CA ASP A 214 -33.48 1.87 -8.29
C ASP A 214 -32.43 3.02 -8.28
N GLU A 215 -31.46 2.97 -7.37
CA GLU A 215 -30.35 3.90 -7.29
C GLU A 215 -29.38 3.73 -8.48
N LEU A 216 -29.15 2.46 -8.91
CA LEU A 216 -28.36 2.15 -10.11
C LEU A 216 -29.03 2.65 -11.39
N ALA A 217 -30.34 2.42 -11.53
CA ALA A 217 -31.08 2.91 -12.67
C ALA A 217 -31.01 4.44 -12.77
N GLY A 218 -31.06 5.13 -11.63
CA GLY A 218 -30.89 6.59 -11.55
C GLY A 218 -29.49 7.06 -11.97
N LEU A 219 -28.44 6.37 -11.52
CA LEU A 219 -27.03 6.68 -11.85
C LEU A 219 -26.71 6.42 -13.32
N LEU A 220 -27.10 5.26 -13.85
CA LEU A 220 -26.89 4.92 -15.26
C LEU A 220 -27.75 5.78 -16.19
N GLY A 221 -28.96 6.12 -15.80
CA GLY A 221 -29.82 7.08 -16.54
C GLY A 221 -29.23 8.48 -16.59
N ALA A 222 -28.67 8.96 -15.48
CA ALA A 222 -27.99 10.26 -15.41
C ALA A 222 -26.69 10.28 -16.25
N TRP A 223 -25.95 9.19 -16.31
CA TRP A 223 -24.70 9.08 -17.08
C TRP A 223 -24.94 8.92 -18.58
N ALA A 224 -25.99 8.18 -18.98
CA ALA A 224 -26.30 7.89 -20.38
C ALA A 224 -27.26 8.91 -21.02
N GLY A 225 -27.87 9.80 -20.25
CA GLY A 225 -28.84 10.79 -20.76
C GLY A 225 -30.10 10.22 -21.38
N GLN A 226 -30.42 8.96 -21.11
CA GLN A 226 -31.59 8.22 -21.60
C GLN A 226 -32.14 7.28 -20.53
N ASP A 227 -33.47 7.07 -20.53
CA ASP A 227 -34.09 6.00 -19.74
C ASP A 227 -33.62 4.64 -20.24
N ILE A 228 -32.82 3.93 -19.44
CA ILE A 228 -32.35 2.60 -19.75
C ILE A 228 -33.36 1.59 -19.22
N ASP A 229 -33.98 0.85 -20.13
CA ASP A 229 -34.83 -0.30 -19.78
C ASP A 229 -33.97 -1.48 -19.33
N LEU A 230 -33.91 -1.71 -18.02
CA LEU A 230 -33.16 -2.79 -17.42
C LEU A 230 -33.91 -4.15 -17.41
N SER A 231 -35.14 -4.21 -17.95
CA SER A 231 -35.94 -5.44 -17.95
C SER A 231 -35.32 -6.60 -18.75
N GLY A 232 -34.35 -6.30 -19.65
CA GLY A 232 -33.59 -7.29 -20.41
C GLY A 232 -32.34 -7.85 -19.72
N LEU A 233 -31.92 -7.31 -18.57
CA LEU A 233 -30.72 -7.72 -17.85
C LEU A 233 -30.96 -8.86 -16.83
N SER A 234 -32.05 -9.59 -16.97
CA SER A 234 -32.45 -10.64 -16.03
C SER A 234 -31.70 -11.98 -16.19
N SER A 235 -30.59 -12.04 -16.94
CA SER A 235 -29.70 -13.21 -16.92
C SER A 235 -28.83 -13.17 -15.64
N ASN A 236 -28.89 -14.21 -14.83
CA ASN A 236 -28.23 -14.30 -13.51
C ASN A 236 -26.72 -14.01 -13.53
N GLU A 237 -26.04 -14.20 -14.65
CA GLU A 237 -24.60 -13.97 -14.78
C GLU A 237 -24.23 -12.47 -14.81
N ASN A 238 -24.97 -11.65 -15.57
CA ASN A 238 -24.70 -10.21 -15.66
C ASN A 238 -25.08 -9.46 -14.37
N LYS A 239 -26.09 -9.94 -13.65
CA LYS A 239 -26.51 -9.35 -12.37
C LYS A 239 -25.44 -9.50 -11.29
N THR A 240 -24.75 -10.65 -11.24
CA THR A 240 -23.68 -10.91 -10.27
C THR A 240 -22.45 -10.02 -10.50
N GLU A 241 -22.12 -9.72 -11.76
CA GLU A 241 -21.01 -8.80 -12.10
C GLU A 241 -21.35 -7.34 -11.75
N ILE A 242 -22.57 -6.90 -12.06
CA ILE A 242 -23.04 -5.54 -11.77
C ILE A 242 -23.16 -5.33 -10.25
N ASP A 243 -23.76 -6.26 -9.52
CA ASP A 243 -23.85 -6.23 -8.05
C ASP A 243 -22.45 -6.21 -7.40
N GLY A 244 -21.49 -6.95 -7.97
CA GLY A 244 -20.10 -6.94 -7.55
C GLY A 244 -19.39 -5.58 -7.78
N TYR A 245 -19.63 -4.96 -8.93
CA TYR A 245 -19.09 -3.65 -9.26
C TYR A 245 -19.63 -2.54 -8.34
N LEU A 246 -20.95 -2.52 -8.12
CA LEU A 246 -21.59 -1.52 -7.26
C LEU A 246 -21.20 -1.68 -5.79
N ALA A 247 -21.10 -2.92 -5.30
CA ALA A 247 -20.61 -3.17 -3.96
C ALA A 247 -19.16 -2.64 -3.78
N ASN A 248 -18.33 -2.76 -4.82
CA ASN A 248 -16.97 -2.23 -4.82
C ASN A 248 -16.93 -0.69 -4.85
N VAL A 249 -17.74 -0.03 -5.70
CA VAL A 249 -17.80 1.45 -5.78
C VAL A 249 -18.28 2.03 -4.45
N SER A 250 -19.40 1.52 -3.89
CA SER A 250 -19.90 2.01 -2.61
C SER A 250 -18.98 1.71 -1.42
N ALA A 251 -18.20 0.65 -1.49
CA ALA A 251 -17.16 0.34 -0.51
C ALA A 251 -15.95 1.27 -0.64
N GLN A 252 -15.63 1.70 -1.86
CA GLN A 252 -14.58 2.67 -2.12
C GLN A 252 -14.94 4.05 -1.54
N ASP A 253 -16.15 4.56 -1.86
CA ASP A 253 -16.62 5.85 -1.34
C ASP A 253 -16.64 5.88 0.20
N ALA A 254 -17.13 4.82 0.85
CA ALA A 254 -17.14 4.72 2.30
C ALA A 254 -15.72 4.67 2.91
N ARG A 255 -14.78 4.07 2.18
CA ARG A 255 -13.36 4.04 2.55
C ARG A 255 -12.76 5.43 2.47
N ASP A 256 -12.97 6.13 1.35
CA ASP A 256 -12.40 7.44 1.09
C ASP A 256 -12.94 8.47 2.11
N GLU A 257 -14.24 8.42 2.44
CA GLU A 257 -14.84 9.23 3.50
C GLU A 257 -14.20 8.95 4.88
N MET A 258 -13.97 7.68 5.21
CA MET A 258 -13.31 7.30 6.46
C MET A 258 -11.86 7.79 6.50
N LEU A 259 -11.08 7.61 5.42
CA LEU A 259 -9.70 8.05 5.33
C LEU A 259 -9.56 9.56 5.41
N ASP A 260 -10.46 10.31 4.77
CA ASP A 260 -10.47 11.77 4.85
C ASP A 260 -10.76 12.24 6.29
N GLY A 261 -11.74 11.63 6.97
CA GLY A 261 -12.02 11.90 8.38
C GLY A 261 -10.81 11.60 9.28
N LEU A 262 -10.12 10.49 9.08
CA LEU A 262 -8.91 10.13 9.83
C LEU A 262 -7.76 11.12 9.58
N ARG A 263 -7.58 11.57 8.33
CA ARG A 263 -6.59 12.59 7.98
C ARG A 263 -6.87 13.93 8.64
N GLN A 264 -8.13 14.39 8.59
CA GLN A 264 -8.54 15.62 9.27
C GLN A 264 -8.33 15.53 10.79
N ALA A 265 -8.63 14.39 11.41
CA ALA A 265 -8.37 14.17 12.84
C ALA A 265 -6.86 14.23 13.13
N GLN A 266 -6.01 13.68 12.28
CA GLN A 266 -4.55 13.75 12.41
C GLN A 266 -4.01 15.17 12.25
N GLU A 267 -4.56 15.95 11.31
CA GLU A 267 -4.20 17.36 11.11
C GLU A 267 -4.56 18.20 12.35
N GLN A 268 -5.76 18.05 12.91
CA GLN A 268 -6.16 18.75 14.14
C GLN A 268 -5.30 18.30 15.35
N ALA A 269 -4.98 17.02 15.44
CA ALA A 269 -4.10 16.51 16.47
C ALA A 269 -2.66 17.06 16.37
N SER A 270 -2.23 17.51 15.19
CA SER A 270 -0.90 18.09 15.00
C SER A 270 -0.68 19.38 15.81
N ALA A 271 -1.75 20.12 16.12
CA ALA A 271 -1.73 21.31 16.97
C ALA A 271 -1.65 20.97 18.48
N LEU A 272 -1.89 19.73 18.86
CA LEU A 272 -1.85 19.29 20.25
C LEU A 272 -0.41 19.08 20.74
N ARG A 273 -0.25 19.03 22.07
CA ARG A 273 1.02 18.63 22.69
C ARG A 273 1.40 17.22 22.23
N SER A 274 2.69 16.96 22.07
CA SER A 274 3.24 15.70 21.55
C SER A 274 2.73 14.43 22.25
N SER A 275 2.41 14.52 23.54
CA SER A 275 1.83 13.41 24.31
C SER A 275 0.39 13.09 23.90
N LEU A 276 -0.44 14.13 23.65
CA LEU A 276 -1.83 13.96 23.22
C LEU A 276 -1.92 13.53 21.76
N ARG A 277 -1.06 14.07 20.90
CA ARG A 277 -0.92 13.62 19.52
C ARG A 277 -0.64 12.13 19.44
N ARG A 278 0.25 11.59 20.29
CA ARG A 278 0.53 10.15 20.34
C ARG A 278 -0.71 9.31 20.69
N VAL A 279 -1.61 9.82 21.51
CA VAL A 279 -2.87 9.12 21.83
C VAL A 279 -3.73 8.99 20.57
N VAL A 280 -3.84 10.05 19.78
CA VAL A 280 -4.55 10.03 18.50
C VAL A 280 -3.89 9.07 17.52
N ASP A 281 -2.57 9.20 17.30
CA ASP A 281 -1.82 8.31 16.39
C ASP A 281 -1.94 6.83 16.81
N GLN A 282 -1.95 6.54 18.11
CA GLN A 282 -2.16 5.20 18.63
C GLN A 282 -3.59 4.71 18.41
N GLY A 283 -4.58 5.57 18.59
CA GLY A 283 -5.99 5.25 18.28
C GLY A 283 -6.20 4.98 16.80
N LEU A 284 -5.63 5.82 15.92
CA LEU A 284 -5.63 5.61 14.48
C LEU A 284 -4.97 4.27 14.09
N PHE A 285 -3.85 3.95 14.71
CA PHE A 285 -3.17 2.67 14.47
C PHE A 285 -4.00 1.45 14.94
N GLN A 286 -4.69 1.58 16.06
CA GLN A 286 -5.57 0.52 16.60
C GLN A 286 -6.80 0.27 15.71
N LEU A 287 -7.31 1.30 15.01
CA LEU A 287 -8.37 1.15 14.01
C LEU A 287 -7.95 0.27 12.83
N MET A 288 -6.65 0.26 12.51
CA MET A 288 -6.16 -0.51 11.38
C MET A 288 -6.10 -1.99 11.75
N ASN A 289 -7.07 -2.77 11.29
CA ASN A 289 -7.02 -4.22 11.32
C ASN A 289 -5.76 -4.75 10.65
N ARG A 290 -5.35 -5.99 10.97
CA ARG A 290 -4.21 -6.59 10.29
C ARG A 290 -4.54 -6.87 8.83
N ALA A 291 -3.69 -6.39 7.92
CA ALA A 291 -3.79 -6.74 6.52
C ALA A 291 -3.62 -8.25 6.31
N ARG A 292 -4.41 -8.83 5.43
CA ARG A 292 -4.37 -10.26 5.07
C ARG A 292 -4.21 -10.41 3.56
N TYR A 293 -3.75 -11.58 3.13
CA TYR A 293 -3.78 -11.95 1.72
C TYR A 293 -5.12 -12.60 1.39
N ASP A 294 -5.69 -12.21 0.25
CA ASP A 294 -6.95 -12.75 -0.26
C ASP A 294 -6.83 -12.98 -1.77
N ALA A 295 -7.62 -13.91 -2.31
CA ALA A 295 -7.72 -14.14 -3.75
C ALA A 295 -8.57 -13.07 -4.46
N VAL A 296 -9.41 -12.38 -3.71
CA VAL A 296 -10.28 -11.30 -4.18
C VAL A 296 -9.75 -9.96 -3.67
N ASN A 297 -9.64 -8.97 -4.56
CA ASN A 297 -9.26 -7.62 -4.16
C ASN A 297 -10.45 -6.93 -3.46
N ILE A 298 -10.42 -6.87 -2.14
CA ILE A 298 -11.36 -6.10 -1.32
C ILE A 298 -10.80 -4.71 -0.96
N GLY A 299 -9.66 -4.33 -1.54
CA GLY A 299 -8.97 -3.09 -1.30
C GLY A 299 -8.08 -3.11 -0.05
N HIS A 300 -7.28 -2.06 0.10
CA HIS A 300 -6.38 -1.88 1.24
C HIS A 300 -6.73 -0.59 1.97
N PHE A 301 -7.41 -0.68 3.13
CA PHE A 301 -7.67 0.47 3.98
C PHE A 301 -6.35 1.05 4.51
N GLY A 302 -6.09 2.33 4.25
CA GLY A 302 -4.88 3.04 4.70
C GLY A 302 -3.72 3.10 3.70
N LEU A 303 -3.76 2.37 2.57
CA LEU A 303 -2.77 2.49 1.50
C LEU A 303 -3.39 2.81 0.13
N ASN A 304 -4.72 2.87 0.05
CA ASN A 304 -5.50 2.93 -1.19
C ASN A 304 -5.59 1.64 -1.97
#